data_d5b05b23f0fd24c628a0099bc3b94446
#
_entry.id   d5b05b23f0fd24c628a0099bc3b94446
#
_cell.length_a   1.000
_cell.length_b   1.000
_cell.length_c   1.000
_cell.angle_alpha   90.00
_cell.angle_beta   90.00
_cell.angle_gamma   90.00
#
_symmetry.space_group_name_H-M   'P 1'
#
loop_
_entity.id
_entity.type
_entity.pdbx_description
1 polymer ?
#
loop_
_entity_poly.entity_id
_entity_poly.type
_entity_poly.pdbx_seq_one_letter_code
_entity_poly.pdbx_strand_id
1 'polypeptide(L)'
;MQDAITPQPISLIKGRGSATRLAHRFERDEREPFDDGWATDAEEATRLTTTWTWEEAKSAISRNTSPDIGFDRSINPYRGCEHGCSYCYARPSHSYLGLSPGLDFETRLIAKRGLAERLRHELASPRYQPGLMALGTITDAYQPLDRELRLTREVLQVLHDCHHPMAVVTKGSGIERDIDLLAPMAARAQAGVYVSVTTLDAELARRMEPRAAAPWRRLRTIRTLADAGIPVGVSVSPQIPFINDDMEQVLEAARDAGASSAFYVVLRLPWELSPLFRQWLDLHYPDRADRVMARMHDLRGGKDYDASFATRRSGQGIWADLIAQRFDKACRRLGLNRQRHGCNVADFRPPRPEGQLGLF
;
A
#
# COMPACT_ATOMS: atom_id res chain seq x y z
N MET A 1 46.91 6.09 13.73
CA MET A 1 45.95 7.06 13.23
C MET A 1 44.95 6.22 12.46
N GLN A 2 43.79 5.96 13.04
CA GLN A 2 42.71 5.31 12.32
C GLN A 2 42.08 6.38 11.41
N ASP A 3 42.23 6.21 10.10
CA ASP A 3 41.54 7.04 9.14
C ASP A 3 40.04 6.81 9.34
N ALA A 4 39.34 7.83 9.82
CA ALA A 4 37.91 7.81 9.95
C ALA A 4 37.32 7.63 8.54
N ILE A 5 36.72 6.45 8.27
CA ILE A 5 35.99 6.18 7.02
C ILE A 5 34.90 7.22 6.94
N THR A 6 35.02 8.20 6.06
CA THR A 6 33.99 9.19 5.80
C THR A 6 32.82 8.45 5.16
N PRO A 7 31.63 8.44 5.76
CA PRO A 7 30.49 7.76 5.17
C PRO A 7 30.24 8.33 3.76
N GLN A 8 30.14 7.47 2.75
CA GLN A 8 29.84 7.92 1.40
C GLN A 8 28.50 8.64 1.38
N PRO A 9 28.39 9.78 0.67
CA PRO A 9 27.15 10.53 0.61
C PRO A 9 26.04 9.66 -0.01
N ILE A 10 24.90 9.57 0.67
CA ILE A 10 23.72 8.86 0.17
C ILE A 10 23.23 9.60 -1.06
N SER A 11 23.13 8.92 -2.20
CA SER A 11 22.69 9.48 -3.47
C SER A 11 21.34 8.95 -3.90
N LEU A 12 20.58 9.78 -4.62
CA LEU A 12 19.28 9.40 -5.16
C LEU A 12 19.40 8.31 -6.23
N ILE A 13 18.62 7.25 -6.10
CA ILE A 13 18.53 6.20 -7.13
C ILE A 13 17.30 6.48 -8.01
N LYS A 14 17.52 6.72 -9.29
CA LYS A 14 16.44 7.05 -10.23
C LYS A 14 15.34 5.98 -10.26
N GLY A 15 14.10 6.39 -10.00
CA GLY A 15 12.94 5.49 -10.02
C GLY A 15 12.82 4.59 -8.79
N ARG A 16 13.51 4.93 -7.67
CA ARG A 16 13.40 4.24 -6.40
C ARG A 16 13.01 5.21 -5.28
N GLY A 17 12.23 4.73 -4.32
CA GLY A 17 11.79 5.52 -3.16
C GLY A 17 12.74 5.42 -1.98
N SER A 18 13.63 4.43 -1.98
CA SER A 18 14.73 4.31 -1.01
C SER A 18 16.07 4.50 -1.70
N ALA A 19 17.00 5.15 -1.03
CA ALA A 19 18.36 5.36 -1.53
C ALA A 19 19.34 4.30 -1.01
N THR A 20 18.97 3.52 0.00
CA THR A 20 19.88 2.61 0.69
C THR A 20 19.29 1.23 0.95
N ARG A 21 20.16 0.26 1.13
CA ARG A 21 19.85 -1.00 1.81
C ARG A 21 20.13 -0.80 3.29
N LEU A 22 19.10 -0.43 4.04
CA LEU A 22 19.20 -0.31 5.48
C LEU A 22 19.28 -1.71 6.12
N ALA A 23 20.17 -1.89 7.11
CA ALA A 23 20.19 -3.06 7.96
C ALA A 23 18.84 -3.23 8.68
N HIS A 24 18.37 -4.44 8.83
CA HIS A 24 17.10 -4.71 9.50
C HIS A 24 17.33 -5.25 10.92
N ARG A 25 16.36 -5.08 11.82
CA ARG A 25 16.45 -5.42 13.26
C ARG A 25 16.78 -6.88 13.59
N PHE A 26 16.72 -7.79 12.62
CA PHE A 26 17.09 -9.21 12.77
C PHE A 26 18.46 -9.53 12.20
N GLU A 27 19.15 -8.54 11.60
CA GLU A 27 20.50 -8.72 11.06
C GLU A 27 21.48 -8.82 12.22
N ARG A 28 22.28 -9.89 12.22
CA ARG A 28 23.27 -10.16 13.28
C ARG A 28 24.70 -9.81 12.85
N ASP A 29 24.90 -9.72 11.54
CA ASP A 29 26.21 -9.47 10.94
C ASP A 29 26.25 -8.03 10.43
N GLU A 30 27.20 -7.25 10.92
CA GLU A 30 27.52 -5.93 10.35
C GLU A 30 28.31 -6.13 9.07
N ARG A 31 27.81 -5.62 7.96
CA ARG A 31 28.51 -5.60 6.68
C ARG A 31 29.17 -4.23 6.53
N GLU A 32 30.45 -4.19 6.72
CA GLU A 32 31.24 -2.99 6.40
C GLU A 32 31.56 -2.97 4.90
N PRO A 33 31.49 -1.80 4.25
CA PRO A 33 32.01 -1.64 2.90
C PRO A 33 33.53 -1.86 2.94
N PHE A 34 33.99 -2.87 2.25
CA PHE A 34 35.43 -3.12 2.11
C PHE A 34 35.86 -2.63 0.72
N ASP A 35 36.81 -1.68 0.67
CA ASP A 35 37.42 -1.27 -0.56
C ASP A 35 38.67 -2.17 -0.79
N ASP A 36 38.57 -3.04 -1.80
CA ASP A 36 39.64 -3.93 -2.21
C ASP A 36 40.60 -3.28 -3.24
N GLY A 37 40.43 -1.97 -3.48
CA GLY A 37 41.25 -1.20 -4.41
C GLY A 37 40.86 -1.38 -5.89
N TRP A 38 39.88 -2.18 -6.20
CA TRP A 38 39.28 -2.23 -7.52
C TRP A 38 38.15 -1.21 -7.60
N ALA A 39 38.47 -0.04 -8.18
CA ALA A 39 37.45 0.95 -8.42
C ALA A 39 36.36 0.33 -9.35
N THR A 40 35.19 0.05 -8.82
CA THR A 40 34.01 -0.13 -9.65
C THR A 40 33.69 1.24 -10.24
N ASP A 41 33.76 1.35 -11.58
CA ASP A 41 33.46 2.59 -12.28
C ASP A 41 32.14 3.16 -11.77
N ALA A 42 32.21 4.31 -11.11
CA ALA A 42 31.07 5.01 -10.52
C ALA A 42 30.05 5.50 -11.56
N GLU A 43 30.33 5.28 -12.87
CA GLU A 43 29.45 5.66 -13.98
C GLU A 43 28.41 4.60 -14.35
N GLU A 44 28.54 3.35 -13.93
CA GLU A 44 27.41 2.44 -13.93
C GLU A 44 26.55 2.65 -12.67
N ALA A 45 25.90 3.79 -12.56
CA ALA A 45 24.68 3.92 -11.77
C ALA A 45 23.64 2.96 -12.38
N THR A 46 23.87 1.68 -12.18
CA THR A 46 23.15 0.55 -12.71
C THR A 46 21.70 0.78 -12.36
N ARG A 47 20.83 0.90 -13.35
CA ARG A 47 19.37 0.88 -13.13
C ARG A 47 19.09 -0.36 -12.33
N LEU A 48 18.83 -0.20 -11.02
CA LEU A 48 18.49 -1.32 -10.16
C LEU A 48 17.27 -2.03 -10.74
N THR A 49 17.49 -3.18 -11.34
CA THR A 49 16.45 -4.00 -11.93
C THR A 49 15.66 -4.66 -10.81
N THR A 50 14.34 -4.67 -10.93
CA THR A 50 13.50 -5.47 -10.03
C THR A 50 13.65 -6.93 -10.42
N THR A 51 13.88 -7.77 -9.41
CA THR A 51 13.89 -9.24 -9.52
C THR A 51 12.75 -9.80 -8.69
N TRP A 52 12.26 -10.99 -9.07
CA TRP A 52 11.23 -11.66 -8.30
C TRP A 52 11.44 -13.18 -8.29
N THR A 53 10.91 -13.84 -7.26
CA THR A 53 10.98 -15.28 -7.07
C THR A 53 9.59 -15.83 -6.71
N TRP A 54 9.37 -17.12 -6.96
CA TRP A 54 8.16 -17.80 -6.54
C TRP A 54 8.27 -18.26 -5.08
N GLU A 55 7.17 -18.15 -4.34
CA GLU A 55 6.92 -18.80 -3.04
C GLU A 55 5.63 -19.60 -3.15
N GLU A 56 5.65 -20.88 -2.79
CA GLU A 56 4.44 -21.69 -2.73
C GLU A 56 3.52 -21.17 -1.61
N ALA A 57 2.26 -20.91 -1.94
CA ALA A 57 1.30 -20.33 -1.00
C ALA A 57 0.89 -21.38 0.07
N LYS A 58 1.42 -21.25 1.28
CA LYS A 58 1.02 -22.09 2.43
C LYS A 58 -0.38 -21.74 2.93
N SER A 59 -0.78 -20.49 2.82
CA SER A 59 -2.08 -19.94 3.20
C SER A 59 -2.41 -18.77 2.26
N ALA A 60 -3.66 -18.65 1.87
CA ALA A 60 -4.14 -17.52 1.08
C ALA A 60 -4.61 -16.37 1.97
N ILE A 61 -5.33 -16.68 3.03
CA ILE A 61 -5.98 -15.71 3.91
C ILE A 61 -5.11 -15.43 5.12
N SER A 62 -4.69 -14.17 5.26
CA SER A 62 -4.09 -13.65 6.49
C SER A 62 -5.16 -13.03 7.37
N ARG A 63 -5.13 -13.31 8.67
CA ARG A 63 -6.07 -12.75 9.66
C ARG A 63 -5.39 -11.70 10.53
N ASN A 64 -6.17 -10.76 11.02
CA ASN A 64 -5.73 -9.77 11.99
C ASN A 64 -6.86 -9.49 13.02
N THR A 65 -6.46 -8.95 14.15
CA THR A 65 -7.34 -8.60 15.26
C THR A 65 -7.32 -7.10 15.56
N SER A 66 -6.85 -6.29 14.61
CA SER A 66 -6.71 -4.84 14.77
C SER A 66 -8.08 -4.15 14.79
N PRO A 67 -8.51 -3.55 15.93
CA PRO A 67 -9.85 -2.98 16.05
C PRO A 67 -10.03 -1.65 15.30
N ASP A 68 -8.93 -1.03 14.85
CA ASP A 68 -8.93 0.25 14.16
C ASP A 68 -9.08 0.15 12.64
N ILE A 69 -9.27 -1.06 12.10
CA ILE A 69 -9.49 -1.31 10.68
C ILE A 69 -10.76 -2.12 10.47
N GLY A 70 -11.47 -1.85 9.37
CA GLY A 70 -12.79 -2.43 9.10
C GLY A 70 -12.79 -3.84 8.50
N PHE A 71 -11.68 -4.59 8.60
CA PHE A 71 -11.57 -5.96 8.11
C PHE A 71 -10.68 -6.81 9.03
N ASP A 72 -10.98 -8.09 9.13
CA ASP A 72 -10.23 -9.06 9.93
C ASP A 72 -9.39 -10.03 9.08
N ARG A 73 -9.49 -9.94 7.76
CA ARG A 73 -8.84 -10.84 6.82
C ARG A 73 -8.36 -10.13 5.57
N SER A 74 -7.25 -10.62 5.03
CA SER A 74 -6.66 -10.04 3.82
C SER A 74 -5.94 -11.09 2.98
N ILE A 75 -5.80 -10.78 1.68
CA ILE A 75 -5.00 -11.54 0.72
C ILE A 75 -3.95 -10.59 0.12
N ASN A 76 -2.72 -11.08 0.07
CA ASN A 76 -1.61 -10.37 -0.55
C ASN A 76 -0.92 -11.31 -1.55
N PRO A 77 -1.10 -11.11 -2.88
CA PRO A 77 -0.52 -11.97 -3.91
C PRO A 77 1.02 -11.91 -3.97
N TYR A 78 1.59 -10.84 -3.42
CA TYR A 78 3.02 -10.58 -3.45
C TYR A 78 3.56 -10.27 -2.05
N ARG A 79 4.91 -10.29 -1.90
CA ARG A 79 5.65 -9.63 -0.84
C ARG A 79 6.59 -8.62 -1.48
N GLY A 80 6.71 -7.43 -0.87
CA GLY A 80 7.35 -6.27 -1.48
C GLY A 80 6.44 -5.57 -2.48
N CYS A 81 6.87 -4.39 -2.95
CA CYS A 81 6.07 -3.58 -3.85
C CYS A 81 6.94 -2.65 -4.68
N GLU A 82 6.88 -2.79 -6.02
CA GLU A 82 7.62 -1.96 -6.96
C GLU A 82 7.21 -0.49 -6.97
N HIS A 83 6.05 -0.12 -6.43
CA HIS A 83 5.67 1.30 -6.36
C HIS A 83 6.72 2.14 -5.62
N GLY A 84 7.49 1.51 -4.72
CA GLY A 84 8.64 2.12 -4.08
C GLY A 84 8.30 3.31 -3.17
N CYS A 85 7.07 3.40 -2.64
CA CYS A 85 6.68 4.52 -1.78
C CYS A 85 7.66 4.69 -0.62
N SER A 86 8.24 5.89 -0.46
CA SER A 86 9.22 6.21 0.57
C SER A 86 8.67 6.07 2.00
N TYR A 87 7.37 6.22 2.16
CA TYR A 87 6.64 6.22 3.43
C TYR A 87 5.88 4.91 3.71
N CYS A 88 6.09 3.85 2.92
CA CYS A 88 5.26 2.65 3.01
C CYS A 88 5.46 1.89 4.31
N TYR A 89 4.42 1.84 5.15
CA TYR A 89 4.44 1.14 6.44
C TYR A 89 4.68 -0.36 6.34
N ALA A 90 4.56 -0.94 5.14
CA ALA A 90 4.78 -2.35 4.90
C ALA A 90 6.26 -2.73 4.67
N ARG A 91 7.14 -1.75 4.44
CA ARG A 91 8.59 -1.96 4.22
C ARG A 91 9.25 -2.86 5.27
N PRO A 92 9.00 -2.67 6.58
CA PRO A 92 9.58 -3.53 7.61
C PRO A 92 9.18 -5.02 7.52
N SER A 93 8.17 -5.38 6.70
CA SER A 93 7.82 -6.79 6.47
C SER A 93 8.92 -7.58 5.76
N HIS A 94 9.80 -6.92 5.00
CA HIS A 94 10.96 -7.55 4.35
C HIS A 94 12.01 -8.02 5.35
N SER A 95 12.12 -7.39 6.50
CA SER A 95 13.01 -7.81 7.59
C SER A 95 12.75 -9.26 8.03
N TYR A 96 11.49 -9.73 7.98
CA TYR A 96 11.15 -11.13 8.29
C TYR A 96 11.64 -12.13 7.23
N LEU A 97 12.07 -11.65 6.07
CA LEU A 97 12.62 -12.43 4.98
C LEU A 97 14.17 -12.40 4.97
N GLY A 98 14.79 -11.73 5.95
CA GLY A 98 16.22 -11.45 5.95
C GLY A 98 16.63 -10.49 4.82
N LEU A 99 15.70 -9.63 4.36
CA LEU A 99 15.91 -8.65 3.30
C LEU A 99 15.79 -7.24 3.84
N SER A 100 16.51 -6.30 3.21
CA SER A 100 16.45 -4.90 3.59
C SER A 100 15.05 -4.30 3.38
N PRO A 101 14.48 -3.58 4.38
CA PRO A 101 13.24 -2.83 4.21
C PRO A 101 13.40 -1.58 3.32
N GLY A 102 14.63 -1.22 2.99
CA GLY A 102 14.96 -0.16 2.02
C GLY A 102 14.76 -0.62 0.58
N LEU A 103 15.87 -0.74 -0.15
CA LEU A 103 15.84 -1.07 -1.59
C LEU A 103 15.29 -2.46 -1.89
N ASP A 104 15.54 -3.47 -1.04
CA ASP A 104 15.07 -4.83 -1.33
C ASP A 104 13.55 -4.92 -1.33
N PHE A 105 12.83 -4.11 -0.52
CA PHE A 105 11.37 -4.08 -0.52
C PHE A 105 10.77 -3.74 -1.90
N GLU A 106 11.47 -2.96 -2.70
CA GLU A 106 11.00 -2.51 -4.01
C GLU A 106 11.72 -3.14 -5.20
N THR A 107 12.77 -3.94 -4.94
CA THR A 107 13.60 -4.56 -5.98
C THR A 107 13.68 -6.08 -5.91
N ARG A 108 13.38 -6.69 -4.77
CA ARG A 108 13.41 -8.14 -4.55
C ARG A 108 12.05 -8.64 -4.10
N LEU A 109 11.21 -8.93 -5.08
CA LEU A 109 9.82 -9.29 -4.84
C LEU A 109 9.63 -10.80 -4.75
N ILE A 110 8.56 -11.20 -4.06
CA ILE A 110 8.12 -12.58 -4.01
C ILE A 110 6.68 -12.66 -4.53
N ALA A 111 6.44 -13.53 -5.50
CA ALA A 111 5.15 -13.84 -6.08
C ALA A 111 4.64 -15.19 -5.53
N LYS A 112 3.40 -15.27 -5.10
CA LYS A 112 2.83 -16.45 -4.45
C LYS A 112 2.18 -17.39 -5.47
N ARG A 113 2.85 -18.50 -5.76
CA ARG A 113 2.33 -19.56 -6.66
C ARG A 113 1.19 -20.33 -5.98
N GLY A 114 0.18 -20.74 -6.75
CA GLY A 114 -0.94 -21.55 -6.26
C GLY A 114 -1.88 -20.82 -5.29
N LEU A 115 -1.80 -19.46 -5.22
CA LEU A 115 -2.57 -18.67 -4.26
C LEU A 115 -4.07 -18.79 -4.48
N ALA A 116 -4.54 -18.79 -5.73
CA ALA A 116 -5.95 -18.90 -6.08
C ALA A 116 -6.53 -20.30 -5.71
N GLU A 117 -5.77 -21.36 -5.96
CA GLU A 117 -6.16 -22.72 -5.57
C GLU A 117 -6.22 -22.86 -4.05
N ARG A 118 -5.21 -22.32 -3.37
CA ARG A 118 -5.20 -22.29 -1.91
C ARG A 118 -6.39 -21.54 -1.34
N LEU A 119 -6.76 -20.41 -1.98
CA LEU A 119 -7.94 -19.64 -1.60
C LEU A 119 -9.22 -20.47 -1.78
N ARG A 120 -9.41 -21.15 -2.91
CA ARG A 120 -10.56 -22.06 -3.12
C ARG A 120 -10.64 -23.10 -1.99
N HIS A 121 -9.53 -23.72 -1.67
CA HIS A 121 -9.48 -24.72 -0.61
C HIS A 121 -9.88 -24.14 0.76
N GLU A 122 -9.39 -22.95 1.11
CA GLU A 122 -9.72 -22.30 2.39
C GLU A 122 -11.19 -21.86 2.46
N LEU A 123 -11.76 -21.34 1.35
CA LEU A 123 -13.16 -20.95 1.25
C LEU A 123 -14.14 -22.13 1.26
N ALA A 124 -13.69 -23.32 0.82
CA ALA A 124 -14.50 -24.54 0.84
C ALA A 124 -14.64 -25.16 2.24
N SER A 125 -13.88 -24.69 3.21
CA SER A 125 -13.94 -25.24 4.58
C SER A 125 -15.33 -25.02 5.19
N PRO A 126 -15.96 -26.04 5.77
CA PRO A 126 -17.26 -25.91 6.46
C PRO A 126 -17.24 -24.93 7.64
N ARG A 127 -16.05 -24.62 8.16
CA ARG A 127 -15.86 -23.68 9.28
C ARG A 127 -15.59 -22.26 8.79
N TYR A 128 -15.51 -22.05 7.48
CA TYR A 128 -15.26 -20.71 6.94
C TYR A 128 -16.47 -19.81 7.14
N GLN A 129 -16.25 -18.64 7.72
CA GLN A 129 -17.28 -17.61 7.87
C GLN A 129 -16.92 -16.46 6.93
N PRO A 130 -17.79 -16.10 5.95
CA PRO A 130 -17.53 -15.00 5.05
C PRO A 130 -17.51 -13.67 5.78
N GLY A 131 -16.68 -12.75 5.31
CA GLY A 131 -16.55 -11.39 5.81
C GLY A 131 -15.74 -10.56 4.81
N LEU A 132 -15.61 -9.25 5.02
CA LEU A 132 -14.90 -8.39 4.07
C LEU A 132 -13.45 -8.84 3.89
N MET A 133 -13.06 -9.21 2.66
CA MET A 133 -11.71 -9.58 2.28
C MET A 133 -10.96 -8.35 1.75
N ALA A 134 -9.91 -7.93 2.44
CA ALA A 134 -9.06 -6.83 1.97
C ALA A 134 -7.94 -7.35 1.05
N LEU A 135 -7.75 -6.72 -0.11
CA LEU A 135 -6.67 -7.05 -1.04
C LEU A 135 -5.57 -5.98 -0.99
N GLY A 136 -4.31 -6.43 -0.97
CA GLY A 136 -3.17 -5.52 -1.08
C GLY A 136 -2.90 -4.71 0.18
N THR A 137 -2.96 -5.30 1.38
CA THR A 137 -2.77 -4.59 2.65
C THR A 137 -1.31 -4.36 3.03
N ILE A 138 -0.39 -5.22 2.61
CA ILE A 138 1.07 -5.11 2.83
C ILE A 138 1.88 -5.05 1.53
N THR A 139 1.20 -5.01 0.40
CA THR A 139 1.72 -4.80 -0.95
C THR A 139 0.65 -4.09 -1.75
N ASP A 140 0.96 -3.57 -2.94
CA ASP A 140 -0.10 -3.15 -3.87
C ASP A 140 -0.45 -4.32 -4.79
N ALA A 141 -1.73 -4.68 -4.83
CA ALA A 141 -2.22 -5.78 -5.64
C ALA A 141 -2.04 -5.54 -7.16
N TYR A 142 -1.97 -4.26 -7.57
CA TYR A 142 -1.79 -3.85 -8.96
C TYR A 142 -0.46 -3.15 -9.21
N GLN A 143 0.59 -3.55 -8.47
CA GLN A 143 1.94 -3.09 -8.73
C GLN A 143 2.42 -3.50 -10.14
N PRO A 144 3.51 -2.90 -10.68
CA PRO A 144 3.96 -3.20 -12.06
C PRO A 144 4.10 -4.69 -12.38
N LEU A 145 4.63 -5.51 -11.46
CA LEU A 145 4.78 -6.96 -11.65
C LEU A 145 3.44 -7.68 -11.93
N ASP A 146 2.32 -7.18 -11.38
CA ASP A 146 1.00 -7.82 -11.59
C ASP A 146 0.49 -7.67 -13.05
N ARG A 147 1.08 -6.79 -13.85
CA ARG A 147 0.78 -6.71 -15.30
C ARG A 147 1.19 -7.99 -16.03
N GLU A 148 2.29 -8.59 -15.61
CA GLU A 148 2.84 -9.81 -16.16
C GLU A 148 2.20 -11.05 -15.53
N LEU A 149 2.26 -11.17 -14.20
CA LEU A 149 1.88 -12.39 -13.49
C LEU A 149 0.37 -12.54 -13.27
N ARG A 150 -0.39 -11.44 -13.18
CA ARG A 150 -1.85 -11.39 -13.03
C ARG A 150 -2.42 -12.18 -11.85
N LEU A 151 -1.65 -12.40 -10.79
CA LEU A 151 -2.09 -13.15 -9.61
C LEU A 151 -3.29 -12.51 -8.91
N THR A 152 -3.40 -11.17 -8.97
CA THR A 152 -4.55 -10.45 -8.44
C THR A 152 -5.83 -10.84 -9.17
N ARG A 153 -5.79 -10.98 -10.51
CA ARG A 153 -6.95 -11.41 -11.30
C ARG A 153 -7.38 -12.83 -10.94
N GLU A 154 -6.45 -13.76 -10.74
CA GLU A 154 -6.75 -15.13 -10.33
C GLU A 154 -7.48 -15.16 -8.97
N VAL A 155 -7.02 -14.35 -8.00
CA VAL A 155 -7.67 -14.20 -6.70
C VAL A 155 -9.07 -13.59 -6.86
N LEU A 156 -9.22 -12.53 -7.68
CA LEU A 156 -10.52 -11.91 -7.95
C LEU A 156 -11.50 -12.87 -8.61
N GLN A 157 -11.05 -13.72 -9.53
CA GLN A 157 -11.89 -14.73 -10.16
C GLN A 157 -12.49 -15.67 -9.11
N VAL A 158 -11.68 -16.13 -8.16
CA VAL A 158 -12.18 -16.99 -7.06
C VAL A 158 -13.21 -16.26 -6.20
N LEU A 159 -12.96 -15.01 -5.83
CA LEU A 159 -13.88 -14.22 -5.00
C LEU A 159 -15.18 -13.91 -5.77
N HIS A 160 -15.09 -13.63 -7.07
CA HIS A 160 -16.24 -13.43 -7.94
C HIS A 160 -17.11 -14.68 -8.02
N ASP A 161 -16.51 -15.85 -8.29
CA ASP A 161 -17.23 -17.13 -8.45
C ASP A 161 -17.91 -17.57 -7.15
N CYS A 162 -17.29 -17.27 -6.02
CA CYS A 162 -17.81 -17.55 -4.68
C CYS A 162 -18.76 -16.48 -4.16
N HIS A 163 -19.04 -15.41 -4.90
CA HIS A 163 -19.82 -14.26 -4.43
C HIS A 163 -19.29 -13.70 -3.10
N HIS A 164 -17.96 -13.65 -2.96
CA HIS A 164 -17.31 -13.25 -1.72
C HIS A 164 -17.05 -11.74 -1.70
N PRO A 165 -17.45 -11.00 -0.65
CA PRO A 165 -17.24 -9.55 -0.59
C PRO A 165 -15.76 -9.21 -0.39
N MET A 166 -15.29 -8.19 -1.10
CA MET A 166 -13.93 -7.72 -1.06
C MET A 166 -13.79 -6.20 -1.15
N ALA A 167 -12.68 -5.70 -0.67
CA ALA A 167 -12.23 -4.32 -0.92
C ALA A 167 -10.75 -4.32 -1.29
N VAL A 168 -10.37 -3.41 -2.18
CA VAL A 168 -8.97 -3.21 -2.57
C VAL A 168 -8.58 -1.76 -2.42
N VAL A 169 -7.33 -1.54 -1.97
CA VAL A 169 -6.68 -0.22 -1.96
C VAL A 169 -5.48 -0.28 -2.91
N THR A 170 -5.41 0.60 -3.90
CA THR A 170 -4.33 0.59 -4.88
C THR A 170 -3.89 1.99 -5.31
N LYS A 171 -2.66 2.10 -5.79
CA LYS A 171 -2.10 3.23 -6.55
C LYS A 171 -1.95 2.90 -8.04
N GLY A 172 -2.25 1.65 -8.40
CA GLY A 172 -2.10 1.14 -9.76
C GLY A 172 -3.35 1.36 -10.61
N SER A 173 -3.16 1.76 -11.86
CA SER A 173 -4.24 1.80 -12.85
C SER A 173 -4.57 0.43 -13.46
N GLY A 174 -3.80 -0.61 -13.11
CA GLY A 174 -4.02 -1.98 -13.58
C GLY A 174 -5.37 -2.58 -13.18
N ILE A 175 -6.00 -2.03 -12.15
CA ILE A 175 -7.33 -2.46 -11.69
C ILE A 175 -8.42 -2.33 -12.76
N GLU A 176 -8.26 -1.42 -13.72
CA GLU A 176 -9.19 -1.24 -14.84
C GLU A 176 -9.29 -2.50 -15.73
N ARG A 177 -8.26 -3.33 -15.76
CA ARG A 177 -8.26 -4.62 -16.45
C ARG A 177 -9.33 -5.58 -15.92
N ASP A 178 -9.68 -5.47 -14.64
CA ASP A 178 -10.51 -6.43 -13.92
C ASP A 178 -11.94 -5.89 -13.67
N ILE A 179 -12.36 -4.85 -14.39
CA ILE A 179 -13.72 -4.28 -14.32
C ILE A 179 -14.80 -5.34 -14.64
N ASP A 180 -14.52 -6.25 -15.55
CA ASP A 180 -15.41 -7.35 -15.93
C ASP A 180 -15.76 -8.27 -14.73
N LEU A 181 -14.88 -8.40 -13.75
CA LEU A 181 -15.13 -9.13 -12.49
C LEU A 181 -15.71 -8.23 -11.41
N LEU A 182 -15.18 -7.01 -11.28
CA LEU A 182 -15.53 -6.08 -10.22
C LEU A 182 -16.95 -5.49 -10.36
N ALA A 183 -17.38 -5.16 -11.59
CA ALA A 183 -18.69 -4.56 -11.81
C ALA A 183 -19.87 -5.49 -11.44
N PRO A 184 -19.88 -6.79 -11.84
CA PRO A 184 -20.89 -7.72 -11.36
C PRO A 184 -20.85 -7.94 -9.83
N MET A 185 -19.66 -7.94 -9.21
CA MET A 185 -19.53 -8.02 -7.75
C MET A 185 -20.11 -6.76 -7.08
N ALA A 186 -19.82 -5.58 -7.63
CA ALA A 186 -20.33 -4.30 -7.13
C ALA A 186 -21.87 -4.24 -7.18
N ALA A 187 -22.48 -4.73 -8.25
CA ALA A 187 -23.94 -4.83 -8.39
C ALA A 187 -24.60 -5.67 -7.27
N ARG A 188 -23.84 -6.61 -6.70
CA ARG A 188 -24.27 -7.44 -5.55
C ARG A 188 -23.80 -6.88 -4.19
N ALA A 189 -23.29 -5.65 -4.14
CA ALA A 189 -22.67 -5.04 -2.95
C ALA A 189 -21.49 -5.87 -2.37
N GLN A 190 -20.68 -6.46 -3.25
CA GLN A 190 -19.57 -7.35 -2.90
C GLN A 190 -18.19 -6.82 -3.34
N ALA A 191 -18.13 -5.66 -3.97
CA ALA A 191 -16.86 -5.03 -4.34
C ALA A 191 -16.82 -3.56 -3.94
N GLY A 192 -15.68 -3.10 -3.39
CA GLY A 192 -15.35 -1.71 -3.16
C GLY A 192 -13.90 -1.44 -3.50
N VAL A 193 -13.63 -0.30 -4.10
CA VAL A 193 -12.29 0.09 -4.51
C VAL A 193 -11.92 1.42 -3.87
N TYR A 194 -10.70 1.50 -3.32
CA TYR A 194 -10.09 2.76 -2.91
C TYR A 194 -8.85 3.02 -3.75
N VAL A 195 -8.85 4.13 -4.47
CA VAL A 195 -7.65 4.59 -5.20
C VAL A 195 -6.92 5.61 -4.33
N SER A 196 -5.63 5.33 -4.06
CA SER A 196 -4.83 6.26 -3.26
C SER A 196 -4.33 7.41 -4.12
N VAL A 197 -4.67 8.64 -3.74
CA VAL A 197 -4.16 9.89 -4.33
C VAL A 197 -3.58 10.73 -3.19
N THR A 198 -2.26 10.72 -3.08
CA THR A 198 -1.55 11.32 -1.94
C THR A 198 -1.39 12.83 -2.09
N THR A 199 -1.30 13.30 -3.33
CA THR A 199 -1.18 14.70 -3.74
C THR A 199 -1.56 14.84 -5.22
N LEU A 200 -1.91 16.04 -5.66
CA LEU A 200 -2.09 16.38 -7.08
C LEU A 200 -0.78 16.89 -7.72
N ASP A 201 0.20 17.28 -6.91
CA ASP A 201 1.52 17.67 -7.38
C ASP A 201 2.26 16.45 -7.97
N ALA A 202 2.48 16.49 -9.28
CA ALA A 202 3.11 15.39 -10.01
C ALA A 202 4.59 15.19 -9.66
N GLU A 203 5.29 16.27 -9.29
CA GLU A 203 6.70 16.20 -8.91
C GLU A 203 6.84 15.58 -7.52
N LEU A 204 6.04 16.06 -6.55
CA LEU A 204 5.97 15.48 -5.21
C LEU A 204 5.57 14.00 -5.28
N ALA A 205 4.53 13.67 -6.05
CA ALA A 205 4.09 12.29 -6.23
C ALA A 205 5.22 11.39 -6.78
N ARG A 206 6.00 11.88 -7.74
CA ARG A 206 7.14 11.14 -8.29
C ARG A 206 8.25 10.92 -7.27
N ARG A 207 8.51 11.90 -6.38
CA ARG A 207 9.49 11.76 -5.29
C ARG A 207 9.03 10.78 -4.22
N MET A 208 7.74 10.81 -3.87
CA MET A 208 7.16 9.97 -2.82
C MET A 208 6.86 8.53 -3.28
N GLU A 209 6.47 8.35 -4.55
CA GLU A 209 5.87 7.13 -5.12
C GLU A 209 6.38 6.89 -6.55
N PRO A 210 7.69 6.68 -6.73
CA PRO A 210 8.38 6.84 -8.03
C PRO A 210 7.89 5.92 -9.15
N ARG A 211 7.28 4.77 -8.82
CA ARG A 211 6.78 3.80 -9.81
C ARG A 211 5.26 3.57 -9.74
N ALA A 212 4.54 4.36 -8.95
CA ALA A 212 3.09 4.35 -8.95
C ALA A 212 2.53 5.17 -10.12
N ALA A 213 1.25 5.01 -10.43
CA ALA A 213 0.60 5.81 -11.47
C ALA A 213 0.59 7.31 -11.07
N ALA A 214 0.72 8.21 -12.05
CA ALA A 214 0.66 9.65 -11.81
C ALA A 214 -0.71 10.08 -11.22
N PRO A 215 -0.80 11.18 -10.45
CA PRO A 215 -2.04 11.62 -9.82
C PRO A 215 -3.21 11.75 -10.81
N TRP A 216 -3.01 12.40 -11.96
CA TRP A 216 -4.04 12.52 -13.00
C TRP A 216 -4.52 11.16 -13.53
N ARG A 217 -3.62 10.18 -13.62
CA ARG A 217 -3.95 8.82 -14.07
C ARG A 217 -4.79 8.08 -13.04
N ARG A 218 -4.53 8.30 -11.75
CA ARG A 218 -5.33 7.74 -10.66
C ARG A 218 -6.73 8.34 -10.62
N LEU A 219 -6.87 9.66 -10.84
CA LEU A 219 -8.17 10.32 -10.98
C LEU A 219 -8.96 9.76 -12.18
N ARG A 220 -8.28 9.53 -13.31
CA ARG A 220 -8.90 8.85 -14.46
C ARG A 220 -9.35 7.42 -14.09
N THR A 221 -8.56 6.68 -13.32
CA THR A 221 -8.95 5.34 -12.82
C THR A 221 -10.20 5.41 -11.96
N ILE A 222 -10.31 6.41 -11.06
CA ILE A 222 -11.53 6.64 -10.27
C ILE A 222 -12.73 6.85 -11.21
N ARG A 223 -12.60 7.67 -12.24
CA ARG A 223 -13.66 7.93 -13.24
C ARG A 223 -14.08 6.65 -13.95
N THR A 224 -13.11 5.91 -14.49
CA THR A 224 -13.38 4.67 -15.25
C THR A 224 -14.12 3.64 -14.40
N LEU A 225 -13.74 3.49 -13.12
CA LEU A 225 -14.38 2.55 -12.20
C LEU A 225 -15.79 3.03 -11.81
N ALA A 226 -15.97 4.32 -11.54
CA ALA A 226 -17.26 4.90 -11.21
C ALA A 226 -18.24 4.80 -12.37
N ASP A 227 -17.80 5.08 -13.60
CA ASP A 227 -18.59 4.95 -14.83
C ASP A 227 -19.01 3.49 -15.09
N ALA A 228 -18.25 2.51 -14.61
CA ALA A 228 -18.59 1.09 -14.63
C ALA A 228 -19.52 0.65 -13.48
N GLY A 229 -20.02 1.59 -12.66
CA GLY A 229 -20.91 1.29 -11.54
C GLY A 229 -20.25 0.67 -10.32
N ILE A 230 -18.91 0.72 -10.24
CA ILE A 230 -18.16 0.20 -9.10
C ILE A 230 -18.08 1.29 -8.03
N PRO A 231 -18.45 1.02 -6.75
CA PRO A 231 -18.25 1.95 -5.65
C PRO A 231 -16.77 2.29 -5.46
N VAL A 232 -16.41 3.55 -5.70
CA VAL A 232 -15.02 4.02 -5.59
C VAL A 232 -14.89 5.05 -4.49
N GLY A 233 -13.87 4.88 -3.66
CA GLY A 233 -13.42 5.86 -2.71
C GLY A 233 -12.01 6.36 -3.02
N VAL A 234 -11.62 7.45 -2.39
CA VAL A 234 -10.25 7.97 -2.42
C VAL A 234 -9.57 7.81 -1.07
N SER A 235 -8.33 7.31 -1.09
CA SER A 235 -7.45 7.33 0.08
C SER A 235 -6.47 8.48 -0.05
N VAL A 236 -6.63 9.53 0.76
CA VAL A 236 -5.71 10.67 0.85
C VAL A 236 -4.64 10.41 1.91
N SER A 237 -3.91 9.30 1.74
CA SER A 237 -2.96 8.76 2.73
C SER A 237 -1.57 8.52 2.15
N PRO A 238 -0.51 8.81 2.92
CA PRO A 238 -0.53 9.43 4.24
C PRO A 238 -0.66 10.95 4.18
N GLN A 239 -1.17 11.55 5.26
CA GLN A 239 -1.03 12.99 5.50
C GLN A 239 0.31 13.25 6.19
N ILE A 240 1.15 14.08 5.58
CA ILE A 240 2.50 14.41 6.04
C ILE A 240 2.60 15.93 6.17
N PRO A 241 2.61 16.48 7.38
CA PRO A 241 2.67 17.93 7.59
C PRO A 241 3.83 18.57 6.83
N PHE A 242 3.57 19.71 6.17
CA PHE A 242 4.52 20.49 5.36
C PHE A 242 5.06 19.80 4.10
N ILE A 243 4.53 18.64 3.74
CA ILE A 243 4.89 17.92 2.52
C ILE A 243 3.72 17.89 1.54
N ASN A 244 2.55 17.34 1.92
CA ASN A 244 1.38 17.26 1.06
C ASN A 244 0.17 17.95 1.71
N ASP A 245 0.05 19.24 1.50
CA ASP A 245 -0.96 20.09 2.15
C ASP A 245 -2.23 20.27 1.29
N ASP A 246 -2.37 19.57 0.17
CA ASP A 246 -3.42 19.72 -0.85
C ASP A 246 -4.61 18.73 -0.67
N MET A 247 -4.85 18.27 0.57
CA MET A 247 -5.89 17.25 0.86
C MET A 247 -7.28 17.62 0.33
N GLU A 248 -7.71 18.87 0.54
CA GLU A 248 -9.03 19.34 0.10
C GLU A 248 -9.17 19.35 -1.43
N GLN A 249 -8.11 19.73 -2.13
CA GLN A 249 -8.06 19.73 -3.60
C GLN A 249 -8.10 18.30 -4.13
N VAL A 250 -7.38 17.36 -3.49
CA VAL A 250 -7.42 15.94 -3.84
C VAL A 250 -8.83 15.37 -3.64
N LEU A 251 -9.49 15.68 -2.52
CA LEU A 251 -10.85 15.23 -2.24
C LEU A 251 -11.85 15.76 -3.28
N GLU A 252 -11.72 17.04 -3.67
CA GLU A 252 -12.56 17.66 -4.68
C GLU A 252 -12.35 17.02 -6.06
N ALA A 253 -11.12 16.89 -6.51
CA ALA A 253 -10.78 16.23 -7.77
C ALA A 253 -11.25 14.77 -7.83
N ALA A 254 -11.12 14.05 -6.72
CA ALA A 254 -11.60 12.66 -6.63
C ALA A 254 -13.13 12.58 -6.68
N ARG A 255 -13.85 13.48 -5.98
CA ARG A 255 -15.31 13.59 -6.05
C ARG A 255 -15.77 13.89 -7.49
N ASP A 256 -15.12 14.83 -8.17
CA ASP A 256 -15.42 15.19 -9.57
C ASP A 256 -15.11 14.05 -10.54
N ALA A 257 -14.18 13.16 -10.16
CA ALA A 257 -13.93 11.92 -10.87
C ALA A 257 -14.92 10.79 -10.53
N GLY A 258 -15.84 10.99 -9.58
CA GLY A 258 -16.88 10.01 -9.23
C GLY A 258 -16.66 9.25 -7.92
N ALA A 259 -15.66 9.63 -7.10
CA ALA A 259 -15.49 9.04 -5.78
C ALA A 259 -16.69 9.40 -4.87
N SER A 260 -17.22 8.41 -4.15
CA SER A 260 -18.34 8.55 -3.21
C SER A 260 -17.91 8.50 -1.74
N SER A 261 -16.71 8.01 -1.48
CA SER A 261 -16.19 7.88 -0.13
C SER A 261 -14.70 8.27 -0.07
N ALA A 262 -14.23 8.60 1.13
CA ALA A 262 -12.84 8.96 1.35
C ALA A 262 -12.38 8.53 2.75
N PHE A 263 -11.08 8.30 2.89
CA PHE A 263 -10.43 8.21 4.19
C PHE A 263 -9.00 8.78 4.13
N TYR A 264 -8.46 9.09 5.29
CA TYR A 264 -7.06 9.47 5.44
C TYR A 264 -6.37 8.65 6.54
N VAL A 265 -5.05 8.65 6.52
CA VAL A 265 -4.19 8.14 7.60
C VAL A 265 -3.02 9.11 7.72
N VAL A 266 -2.68 9.50 8.94
CA VAL A 266 -1.46 10.27 9.21
C VAL A 266 -0.24 9.36 9.07
N LEU A 267 0.87 9.89 8.56
CA LEU A 267 2.10 9.15 8.35
C LEU A 267 2.46 8.27 9.57
N ARG A 268 2.86 7.04 9.28
CA ARG A 268 3.28 6.03 10.27
C ARG A 268 4.69 5.58 9.94
N LEU A 269 5.57 5.61 10.91
CA LEU A 269 7.00 5.31 10.74
C LEU A 269 7.46 4.13 11.63
N PRO A 270 6.88 2.92 11.48
CA PRO A 270 7.28 1.79 12.30
C PRO A 270 8.71 1.34 11.99
N TRP A 271 9.48 1.08 13.05
CA TRP A 271 10.81 0.47 13.01
C TRP A 271 11.75 1.12 11.98
N GLU A 272 12.26 0.33 11.05
CA GLU A 272 13.23 0.74 10.02
C GLU A 272 12.69 1.81 9.06
N LEU A 273 11.37 2.02 9.02
CA LEU A 273 10.80 3.05 8.17
C LEU A 273 11.14 4.47 8.66
N SER A 274 11.34 4.67 9.99
CA SER A 274 11.70 5.99 10.51
C SER A 274 13.06 6.47 9.94
N PRO A 275 14.17 5.75 10.06
CA PRO A 275 15.42 6.17 9.46
C PRO A 275 15.36 6.27 7.93
N LEU A 276 14.63 5.39 7.24
CA LEU A 276 14.46 5.49 5.78
C LEU A 276 13.74 6.77 5.36
N PHE A 277 12.70 7.15 6.10
CA PHE A 277 11.95 8.37 5.80
C PHE A 277 12.75 9.64 6.12
N ARG A 278 13.57 9.64 7.17
CA ARG A 278 14.52 10.73 7.47
C ARG A 278 15.53 10.90 6.33
N GLN A 279 16.13 9.81 5.84
CA GLN A 279 17.01 9.85 4.67
C GLN A 279 16.30 10.45 3.44
N TRP A 280 15.04 10.08 3.21
CA TRP A 280 14.25 10.64 2.12
C TRP A 280 14.02 12.17 2.30
N LEU A 281 13.73 12.61 3.51
CA LEU A 281 13.58 14.04 3.82
C LEU A 281 14.89 14.80 3.57
N ASP A 282 16.02 14.28 4.05
CA ASP A 282 17.33 14.91 3.89
C ASP A 282 17.72 15.05 2.42
N LEU A 283 17.38 14.06 1.60
CA LEU A 283 17.67 14.07 0.16
C LEU A 283 16.76 14.99 -0.66
N HIS A 284 15.50 15.17 -0.26
CA HIS A 284 14.51 15.88 -1.07
C HIS A 284 14.08 17.21 -0.47
N TYR A 285 14.14 17.36 0.86
CA TYR A 285 13.62 18.51 1.61
C TYR A 285 14.49 18.82 2.84
N PRO A 286 15.83 18.99 2.70
CA PRO A 286 16.74 19.18 3.83
C PRO A 286 16.32 20.36 4.71
N ASP A 287 15.88 21.47 4.11
CA ASP A 287 15.43 22.68 4.84
C ASP A 287 14.14 22.47 5.66
N ARG A 288 13.42 21.38 5.44
CA ARG A 288 12.14 21.08 6.11
C ARG A 288 12.22 19.81 6.97
N ALA A 289 13.26 19.02 6.88
CA ALA A 289 13.37 17.69 7.51
C ALA A 289 13.07 17.74 9.01
N ASP A 290 13.78 18.60 9.75
CA ASP A 290 13.57 18.75 11.19
C ASP A 290 12.15 19.22 11.54
N ARG A 291 11.61 20.17 10.76
CA ARG A 291 10.27 20.68 10.98
C ARG A 291 9.20 19.63 10.75
N VAL A 292 9.34 18.78 9.73
CA VAL A 292 8.44 17.66 9.45
C VAL A 292 8.50 16.66 10.61
N MET A 293 9.71 16.26 11.01
CA MET A 293 9.88 15.27 12.08
C MET A 293 9.41 15.80 13.44
N ALA A 294 9.65 17.07 13.77
CA ALA A 294 9.11 17.68 14.98
C ALA A 294 7.57 17.60 15.01
N ARG A 295 6.93 17.83 13.87
CA ARG A 295 5.47 17.74 13.76
C ARG A 295 4.97 16.30 13.82
N MET A 296 5.75 15.35 13.30
CA MET A 296 5.46 13.92 13.47
C MET A 296 5.54 13.51 14.95
N HIS A 297 6.50 14.03 15.71
CA HIS A 297 6.60 13.80 17.15
C HIS A 297 5.38 14.34 17.90
N ASP A 298 4.91 15.56 17.58
CA ASP A 298 3.68 16.12 18.16
C ASP A 298 2.48 15.19 17.94
N LEU A 299 2.35 14.66 16.70
CA LEU A 299 1.28 13.75 16.32
C LEU A 299 1.40 12.36 16.97
N ARG A 300 2.56 12.02 17.55
CA ARG A 300 2.88 10.69 18.08
C ARG A 300 3.31 10.69 19.55
N GLY A 301 2.98 11.77 20.29
CA GLY A 301 3.31 11.88 21.71
C GLY A 301 4.82 11.88 21.99
N GLY A 302 5.60 12.59 21.16
CA GLY A 302 7.04 12.72 21.30
C GLY A 302 7.86 11.58 20.70
N LYS A 303 7.25 10.65 19.97
CA LYS A 303 7.91 9.47 19.38
C LYS A 303 7.88 9.50 17.84
N ASP A 304 8.76 8.77 17.18
CA ASP A 304 8.69 8.56 15.73
C ASP A 304 7.45 7.75 15.33
N TYR A 305 7.06 6.79 16.19
CA TYR A 305 5.92 5.91 15.95
C TYR A 305 5.16 5.60 17.23
N ASP A 306 3.84 5.61 17.12
CA ASP A 306 2.91 5.14 18.14
C ASP A 306 2.13 3.93 17.58
N ALA A 307 2.22 2.79 18.28
CA ALA A 307 1.58 1.53 17.90
C ALA A 307 0.14 1.41 18.42
N SER A 308 -0.33 2.34 19.27
CA SER A 308 -1.67 2.31 19.84
C SER A 308 -2.75 2.28 18.76
N PHE A 309 -3.66 1.34 18.85
CA PHE A 309 -4.79 1.23 17.91
C PHE A 309 -5.67 2.50 17.89
N ALA A 310 -5.75 3.22 19.00
CA ALA A 310 -6.56 4.43 19.11
C ALA A 310 -5.98 5.60 18.29
N THR A 311 -4.66 5.69 18.17
CA THR A 311 -3.96 6.89 17.66
C THR A 311 -3.05 6.63 16.46
N ARG A 312 -2.66 5.37 16.21
CA ARG A 312 -1.68 5.07 15.15
C ARG A 312 -2.10 5.50 13.74
N ARG A 313 -3.41 5.64 13.47
CA ARG A 313 -3.93 6.08 12.16
C ARG A 313 -4.22 7.57 12.11
N SER A 314 -4.84 8.12 13.12
CA SER A 314 -5.27 9.52 13.18
C SER A 314 -4.21 10.47 13.73
N GLY A 315 -3.30 9.98 14.57
CA GLY A 315 -2.46 10.82 15.42
C GLY A 315 -3.20 11.29 16.66
N GLN A 316 -2.57 12.16 17.43
CA GLN A 316 -3.11 12.81 18.63
C GLN A 316 -2.69 14.27 18.72
N GLY A 317 -3.38 15.07 19.54
CA GLY A 317 -3.08 16.47 19.79
C GLY A 317 -3.60 17.42 18.70
N ILE A 318 -3.31 18.72 18.86
CA ILE A 318 -3.89 19.81 18.06
C ILE A 318 -3.72 19.60 16.54
N TRP A 319 -2.60 19.07 16.10
CA TRP A 319 -2.36 18.84 14.67
C TRP A 319 -3.21 17.69 14.11
N ALA A 320 -3.42 16.64 14.89
CA ALA A 320 -4.32 15.55 14.49
C ALA A 320 -5.75 16.05 14.40
N ASP A 321 -6.19 16.87 15.39
CA ASP A 321 -7.52 17.47 15.41
C ASP A 321 -7.72 18.42 14.21
N LEU A 322 -6.70 19.20 13.85
CA LEU A 322 -6.75 20.08 12.67
C LEU A 322 -6.91 19.27 11.36
N ILE A 323 -6.11 18.22 11.19
CA ILE A 323 -6.22 17.35 10.00
C ILE A 323 -7.60 16.71 9.94
N ALA A 324 -8.11 16.19 11.07
CA ALA A 324 -9.44 15.59 11.16
C ALA A 324 -10.54 16.61 10.79
N GLN A 325 -10.50 17.82 11.36
CA GLN A 325 -11.47 18.87 11.08
C GLN A 325 -11.46 19.29 9.60
N ARG A 326 -10.27 19.47 9.01
CA ARG A 326 -10.12 19.80 7.58
C ARG A 326 -10.75 18.69 6.71
N PHE A 327 -10.42 17.43 6.99
CA PHE A 327 -10.96 16.27 6.27
C PHE A 327 -12.50 16.20 6.40
N ASP A 328 -13.03 16.27 7.61
CA ASP A 328 -14.47 16.16 7.86
C ASP A 328 -15.26 17.32 7.24
N LYS A 329 -14.72 18.55 7.30
CA LYS A 329 -15.32 19.72 6.66
C LYS A 329 -15.35 19.58 5.14
N ALA A 330 -14.26 19.12 4.54
CA ALA A 330 -14.18 18.88 3.11
C ALA A 330 -15.14 17.74 2.68
N CYS A 331 -15.15 16.61 3.37
CA CYS A 331 -16.06 15.51 3.08
C CYS A 331 -17.53 15.93 3.17
N ARG A 332 -17.91 16.69 4.20
CA ARG A 332 -19.29 17.22 4.33
C ARG A 332 -19.64 18.16 3.19
N ARG A 333 -18.77 19.10 2.84
CA ARG A 333 -18.96 20.03 1.72
C ARG A 333 -19.14 19.30 0.39
N LEU A 334 -18.33 18.28 0.16
CA LEU A 334 -18.28 17.51 -1.09
C LEU A 334 -19.31 16.37 -1.16
N GLY A 335 -19.98 16.09 -0.06
CA GLY A 335 -20.96 14.99 0.01
C GLY A 335 -20.34 13.60 0.00
N LEU A 336 -19.05 13.48 0.35
CA LEU A 336 -18.36 12.20 0.52
C LEU A 336 -18.81 11.50 1.83
N ASN A 337 -18.70 10.19 1.88
CA ASN A 337 -19.02 9.34 3.04
C ASN A 337 -20.50 9.39 3.50
N ARG A 338 -21.44 9.85 2.66
CA ARG A 338 -22.88 9.88 3.00
C ARG A 338 -23.48 8.49 3.06
N GLN A 339 -23.01 7.58 2.23
CA GLN A 339 -23.46 6.21 2.18
C GLN A 339 -22.32 5.25 2.53
N ARG A 340 -22.61 4.28 3.37
CA ARG A 340 -21.69 3.17 3.58
C ARG A 340 -21.98 2.13 2.52
N HIS A 341 -20.98 1.76 1.75
CA HIS A 341 -21.11 0.66 0.81
C HIS A 341 -21.29 -0.64 1.60
N GLY A 342 -22.33 -1.40 1.25
CA GLY A 342 -22.64 -2.65 1.92
C GLY A 342 -21.55 -3.71 1.69
N CYS A 343 -21.41 -4.61 2.66
CA CYS A 343 -20.62 -5.81 2.53
C CYS A 343 -21.61 -7.01 2.54
N ASN A 344 -22.08 -7.40 1.36
CA ASN A 344 -23.05 -8.49 1.24
C ASN A 344 -22.33 -9.86 1.40
N VAL A 345 -22.50 -10.47 2.55
CA VAL A 345 -22.00 -11.83 2.86
C VAL A 345 -23.07 -12.92 2.65
N ALA A 346 -24.33 -12.55 2.52
CA ALA A 346 -25.44 -13.50 2.46
C ALA A 346 -25.43 -14.36 1.19
N ASP A 347 -24.92 -13.79 0.10
CA ASP A 347 -24.85 -14.49 -1.19
C ASP A 347 -23.58 -15.36 -1.35
N PHE A 348 -22.76 -15.47 -0.33
CA PHE A 348 -21.55 -16.27 -0.39
C PHE A 348 -21.84 -17.73 -0.74
N ARG A 349 -21.08 -18.27 -1.68
CA ARG A 349 -21.16 -19.65 -2.15
C ARG A 349 -19.82 -20.32 -1.99
N PRO A 350 -19.68 -21.32 -1.10
CA PRO A 350 -18.44 -22.10 -1.02
C PRO A 350 -18.09 -22.71 -2.37
N PRO A 351 -16.79 -22.69 -2.76
CA PRO A 351 -16.39 -23.33 -4.00
C PRO A 351 -16.64 -24.84 -3.90
N ARG A 352 -17.17 -25.42 -4.98
CA ARG A 352 -17.35 -26.88 -5.06
C ARG A 352 -16.01 -27.53 -5.32
N PRO A 353 -15.72 -28.70 -4.72
CA PRO A 353 -14.56 -29.49 -5.11
C PRO A 353 -14.63 -29.82 -6.62
N GLU A 354 -13.51 -29.67 -7.31
CA GLU A 354 -13.42 -30.07 -8.73
C GLU A 354 -13.79 -31.55 -8.86
N GLY A 355 -14.74 -31.87 -9.75
CA GLY A 355 -15.20 -33.25 -10.01
C GLY A 355 -16.50 -33.65 -9.34
N GLN A 356 -17.11 -32.84 -8.49
CA GLN A 356 -18.44 -33.14 -7.94
C GLN A 356 -19.53 -32.52 -8.82
N LEU A 357 -20.03 -33.29 -9.78
CA LEU A 357 -21.29 -32.96 -10.48
C LEU A 357 -22.41 -32.83 -9.45
N GLY A 358 -23.07 -31.68 -9.40
CA GLY A 358 -24.24 -31.50 -8.54
C GLY A 358 -25.33 -32.46 -8.96
N LEU A 359 -25.73 -33.34 -8.08
CA LEU A 359 -26.80 -34.32 -8.28
C LEU A 359 -28.18 -33.73 -7.93
N PHE A 360 -28.33 -32.39 -7.93
CA PHE A 360 -29.67 -31.73 -7.88
C PHE A 360 -29.52 -30.26 -8.24
#